data_58fc05b30fcdb58152219234e61c95fa
#
_entry.id   58fc05b30fcdb58152219234e61c95fa
#
_cell.length_a   1.000
_cell.length_b   1.000
_cell.length_c   1.000
_cell.angle_alpha   90.00
_cell.angle_beta   90.00
_cell.angle_gamma   90.00
#
_symmetry.space_group_name_H-M   'P 1'
#
loop_
_entity.id
_entity.type
_entity.pdbx_description
1 polymer ?
#
loop_
_entity_poly.entity_id
_entity_poly.type
_entity_poly.pdbx_seq_one_letter_code
_entity_poly.pdbx_strand_id
1 'polypeptide(L)'
;RRYHYPFTNCTHCGPRYSIIETMPYDRAGTSMKGFRMCPECRREYQDVEDRRFHAQPIGCPSCGPSVKVLFSDGSELGFGHGFDTPAAQVAWVLADGLIVALLGVGGFQLLADASSEAAVRRLRRLKERDAKPFAVMVPDVAAAERLCRLSEEEKRLLASPAAPIVLARGRKDVDL
;
A
#
# COMPACT_ATOMS: atom_id res chain seq x y z
N ARG A 1 -0.37 -3.21 -20.43
CA ARG A 1 -1.18 -4.26 -19.78
C ARG A 1 -1.24 -4.10 -18.25
N ARG A 2 -0.14 -3.68 -17.60
CA ARG A 2 -0.06 -3.44 -16.15
C ARG A 2 -0.10 -1.95 -15.78
N TYR A 3 -0.44 -1.09 -16.73
CA TYR A 3 -0.59 0.34 -16.46
C TYR A 3 -1.66 0.54 -15.38
N HIS A 4 -1.36 1.33 -14.37
CA HIS A 4 -2.17 1.53 -13.16
C HIS A 4 -2.48 0.27 -12.32
N TYR A 5 -1.85 -0.89 -12.60
CA TYR A 5 -2.00 -2.06 -11.75
C TYR A 5 -1.10 -1.91 -10.50
N PRO A 6 -1.68 -1.80 -9.29
CA PRO A 6 -0.93 -1.42 -8.09
C PRO A 6 0.03 -2.53 -7.61
N PHE A 7 -0.21 -3.78 -8.02
CA PHE A 7 0.63 -4.93 -7.64
C PHE A 7 1.67 -5.32 -8.69
N THR A 8 2.04 -4.36 -9.55
CA THR A 8 3.14 -4.58 -10.50
C THR A 8 4.46 -4.69 -9.73
N ASN A 9 5.08 -5.88 -9.79
CA ASN A 9 6.36 -6.11 -9.12
C ASN A 9 7.53 -5.44 -9.86
N CYS A 10 8.49 -4.92 -9.09
CA CYS A 10 9.80 -4.54 -9.60
C CYS A 10 10.58 -5.80 -10.04
N THR A 11 11.31 -5.72 -11.15
CA THR A 11 12.11 -6.82 -11.67
C THR A 11 13.62 -6.70 -11.35
N HIS A 12 14.01 -5.66 -10.58
CA HIS A 12 15.41 -5.41 -10.22
C HIS A 12 15.73 -5.71 -8.75
N CYS A 13 14.73 -5.72 -7.86
CA CYS A 13 14.97 -5.78 -6.43
C CYS A 13 15.15 -7.20 -5.86
N GLY A 14 15.06 -8.26 -6.66
CA GLY A 14 15.20 -9.65 -6.20
C GLY A 14 14.03 -10.17 -5.34
N PRO A 15 14.26 -11.16 -4.46
CA PRO A 15 13.24 -11.81 -3.65
C PRO A 15 12.46 -10.82 -2.76
N ARG A 16 11.20 -11.16 -2.50
CA ARG A 16 10.30 -10.38 -1.63
C ARG A 16 10.01 -11.18 -0.37
N TYR A 17 10.64 -10.82 0.74
CA TYR A 17 10.43 -11.49 2.03
C TYR A 17 8.96 -11.50 2.47
N SER A 18 8.23 -10.43 2.17
CA SER A 18 6.81 -10.29 2.55
C SER A 18 5.88 -11.35 1.95
N ILE A 19 6.27 -12.02 0.86
CA ILE A 19 5.47 -13.06 0.23
C ILE A 19 6.01 -14.47 0.46
N ILE A 20 7.17 -14.63 1.09
CA ILE A 20 7.80 -15.95 1.31
C ILE A 20 7.04 -16.68 2.42
N GLU A 21 6.59 -17.89 2.13
CA GLU A 21 6.00 -18.80 3.10
C GLU A 21 6.95 -19.94 3.42
N THR A 22 7.68 -20.43 2.42
CA THR A 22 8.66 -21.54 2.56
C THR A 22 9.85 -21.32 1.63
N MET A 23 10.98 -21.94 1.95
CA MET A 23 12.13 -22.03 1.02
C MET A 23 12.07 -23.34 0.24
N PRO A 24 12.63 -23.40 -0.98
CA PRO A 24 13.31 -22.31 -1.72
C PRO A 24 12.34 -21.23 -2.21
N TYR A 25 12.89 -20.06 -2.59
CA TYR A 25 12.11 -18.95 -3.11
C TYR A 25 11.60 -19.26 -4.53
N ASP A 26 10.52 -20.03 -4.57
CA ASP A 26 9.75 -20.34 -5.77
C ASP A 26 8.30 -19.91 -5.58
N ARG A 27 7.56 -19.68 -6.69
CA ARG A 27 6.17 -19.25 -6.62
C ARG A 27 5.30 -20.14 -5.74
N ALA A 28 5.53 -21.46 -5.78
CA ALA A 28 4.82 -22.44 -4.94
C ALA A 28 5.11 -22.24 -3.44
N GLY A 29 6.27 -21.72 -3.08
CA GLY A 29 6.66 -21.39 -1.72
C GLY A 29 6.30 -19.97 -1.28
N THR A 30 5.45 -19.27 -2.03
CA THR A 30 5.04 -17.90 -1.74
C THR A 30 3.52 -17.77 -1.65
N SER A 31 3.03 -16.67 -1.08
CA SER A 31 1.61 -16.30 -1.09
C SER A 31 1.03 -16.14 -2.50
N MET A 32 1.88 -16.08 -3.53
CA MET A 32 1.46 -16.04 -4.93
C MET A 32 1.04 -17.40 -5.49
N LYS A 33 1.21 -18.50 -4.75
CA LYS A 33 0.79 -19.86 -5.17
C LYS A 33 -0.70 -19.95 -5.50
N GLY A 34 -1.53 -19.18 -4.81
CA GLY A 34 -2.98 -19.11 -5.05
C GLY A 34 -3.38 -18.40 -6.36
N PHE A 35 -2.46 -17.65 -6.97
CA PHE A 35 -2.71 -16.85 -8.18
C PHE A 35 -2.21 -17.58 -9.42
N ARG A 36 -3.10 -18.33 -10.10
CA ARG A 36 -2.75 -19.05 -11.33
C ARG A 36 -2.46 -18.05 -12.46
N MET A 37 -1.23 -18.10 -12.99
CA MET A 37 -0.82 -17.22 -14.09
C MET A 37 -1.72 -17.36 -15.31
N CYS A 38 -2.15 -16.25 -15.91
CA CYS A 38 -2.75 -16.22 -17.23
C CYS A 38 -1.71 -16.57 -18.32
N PRO A 39 -2.14 -16.91 -19.55
CA PRO A 39 -1.21 -17.31 -20.61
C PRO A 39 -0.10 -16.32 -20.87
N GLU A 40 -0.40 -15.01 -20.85
CA GLU A 40 0.58 -13.95 -21.10
C GLU A 40 1.59 -13.82 -19.96
N CYS A 41 1.15 -13.88 -18.70
CA CYS A 41 2.06 -13.86 -17.55
C CYS A 41 2.94 -15.12 -17.51
N ARG A 42 2.40 -16.27 -17.91
CA ARG A 42 3.16 -17.51 -18.02
C ARG A 42 4.23 -17.40 -19.09
N ARG A 43 3.91 -16.84 -20.27
CA ARG A 43 4.89 -16.62 -21.35
C ARG A 43 6.03 -15.73 -20.88
N GLU A 44 5.74 -14.56 -20.29
CA GLU A 44 6.76 -13.67 -19.74
C GLU A 44 7.61 -14.35 -18.65
N TYR A 45 7.00 -15.19 -17.82
CA TYR A 45 7.70 -15.93 -16.76
C TYR A 45 8.67 -16.98 -17.29
N GLN A 46 8.36 -17.59 -18.44
CA GLN A 46 9.15 -18.68 -19.06
C GLN A 46 10.14 -18.18 -20.12
N ASP A 47 9.98 -16.95 -20.59
CA ASP A 47 10.83 -16.37 -21.64
C ASP A 47 12.12 -15.82 -21.03
N VAL A 48 13.26 -16.39 -21.40
CA VAL A 48 14.58 -16.00 -20.90
C VAL A 48 14.98 -14.57 -21.31
N GLU A 49 14.39 -14.04 -22.38
CA GLU A 49 14.63 -12.67 -22.86
C GLU A 49 13.70 -11.65 -22.19
N ASP A 50 12.64 -12.09 -21.49
CA ASP A 50 11.74 -11.18 -20.80
C ASP A 50 12.31 -10.79 -19.43
N ARG A 51 12.25 -9.49 -19.11
CA ARG A 51 12.66 -8.97 -17.79
C ARG A 51 11.93 -9.60 -16.60
N ARG A 52 10.85 -10.34 -16.83
CA ARG A 52 10.07 -11.06 -15.83
C ARG A 52 10.33 -12.55 -15.83
N PHE A 53 11.37 -12.99 -16.52
CA PHE A 53 11.81 -14.37 -16.46
C PHE A 53 11.98 -14.81 -14.99
N HIS A 54 11.31 -15.88 -14.60
CA HIS A 54 11.28 -16.40 -13.22
C HIS A 54 10.95 -15.37 -12.12
N ALA A 55 10.26 -14.28 -12.44
CA ALA A 55 9.79 -13.33 -11.44
C ALA A 55 8.64 -13.94 -10.63
N GLN A 56 8.93 -14.51 -9.46
CA GLN A 56 7.97 -15.26 -8.62
C GLN A 56 6.70 -14.45 -8.29
N PRO A 57 6.77 -13.11 -8.02
CA PRO A 57 5.58 -12.31 -7.76
C PRO A 57 4.84 -11.83 -9.01
N ILE A 58 5.14 -12.39 -10.21
CA ILE A 58 4.48 -11.95 -11.45
C ILE A 58 2.96 -12.08 -11.36
N GLY A 59 2.27 -11.04 -11.80
CA GLY A 59 0.82 -10.97 -11.92
C GLY A 59 0.41 -9.81 -12.83
N CYS A 60 -0.85 -9.77 -13.17
CA CYS A 60 -1.49 -8.68 -13.89
C CYS A 60 -2.94 -8.53 -13.38
N PRO A 61 -3.70 -7.51 -13.79
CA PRO A 61 -5.09 -7.34 -13.34
C PRO A 61 -5.97 -8.58 -13.51
N SER A 62 -5.69 -9.42 -14.53
CA SER A 62 -6.49 -10.62 -14.81
C SER A 62 -6.10 -11.85 -13.98
N CYS A 63 -4.91 -11.92 -13.41
CA CYS A 63 -4.43 -13.14 -12.75
C CYS A 63 -3.68 -12.91 -11.44
N GLY A 64 -3.44 -11.68 -11.06
CA GLY A 64 -2.77 -11.31 -9.81
C GLY A 64 -3.75 -10.84 -8.73
N PRO A 65 -3.22 -10.35 -7.61
CA PRO A 65 -4.02 -9.77 -6.53
C PRO A 65 -4.92 -8.62 -6.99
N SER A 66 -6.05 -8.46 -6.33
CA SER A 66 -6.96 -7.33 -6.49
C SER A 66 -7.31 -6.73 -5.12
N VAL A 67 -7.76 -5.49 -5.11
CA VAL A 67 -8.28 -4.82 -3.91
C VAL A 67 -9.80 -4.77 -4.02
N LYS A 68 -10.47 -5.04 -2.91
CA LYS A 68 -11.91 -4.84 -2.73
C LYS A 68 -12.14 -3.93 -1.55
N VAL A 69 -13.15 -3.09 -1.64
CA VAL A 69 -13.62 -2.27 -0.53
C VAL A 69 -14.91 -2.88 0.00
N LEU A 70 -14.92 -3.20 1.28
CA LEU A 70 -16.07 -3.83 1.95
C LEU A 70 -16.62 -2.90 3.02
N PHE A 71 -17.92 -2.93 3.21
CA PHE A 71 -18.57 -2.39 4.39
C PHE A 71 -18.33 -3.28 5.61
N SER A 72 -18.69 -2.81 6.80
CA SER A 72 -18.54 -3.55 8.04
C SER A 72 -19.39 -4.83 8.13
N ASP A 73 -20.45 -4.92 7.33
CA ASP A 73 -21.29 -6.11 7.19
C ASP A 73 -20.73 -7.14 6.18
N GLY A 74 -19.58 -6.83 5.53
CA GLY A 74 -18.94 -7.67 4.53
C GLY A 74 -19.48 -7.49 3.11
N SER A 75 -20.48 -6.65 2.89
CA SER A 75 -20.94 -6.32 1.54
C SER A 75 -19.89 -5.50 0.78
N GLU A 76 -19.77 -5.74 -0.54
CA GLU A 76 -18.79 -5.04 -1.37
C GLU A 76 -19.30 -3.66 -1.79
N LEU A 77 -18.48 -2.64 -1.64
CA LEU A 77 -18.75 -1.31 -2.21
C LEU A 77 -18.58 -1.40 -3.73
N GLY A 78 -19.68 -1.54 -4.44
CA GLY A 78 -19.71 -1.68 -5.90
C GLY A 78 -19.18 -0.44 -6.64
N PHE A 79 -18.73 -0.64 -7.87
CA PHE A 79 -18.46 0.44 -8.80
C PHE A 79 -19.80 1.04 -9.28
N GLY A 80 -19.96 2.34 -9.23
CA GLY A 80 -21.22 2.99 -9.66
C GLY A 80 -21.50 4.35 -9.04
N HIS A 81 -20.73 4.76 -8.05
CA HIS A 81 -20.87 6.07 -7.38
C HIS A 81 -19.85 7.11 -7.90
N GLY A 82 -19.41 7.00 -9.16
CA GLY A 82 -18.40 7.90 -9.74
C GLY A 82 -16.96 7.54 -9.37
N PHE A 83 -16.70 6.34 -8.82
CA PHE A 83 -15.36 5.88 -8.45
C PHE A 83 -14.92 4.74 -9.36
N ASP A 84 -13.89 5.00 -10.16
CA ASP A 84 -13.35 4.03 -11.13
C ASP A 84 -12.33 3.06 -10.51
N THR A 85 -11.89 3.29 -9.27
CA THR A 85 -10.86 2.48 -8.62
C THR A 85 -11.12 2.31 -7.12
N PRO A 86 -10.68 1.19 -6.51
CA PRO A 86 -10.73 1.02 -5.05
C PRO A 86 -10.01 2.13 -4.28
N ALA A 87 -8.93 2.68 -4.84
CA ALA A 87 -8.21 3.79 -4.21
C ALA A 87 -9.07 5.06 -4.14
N ALA A 88 -9.83 5.38 -5.20
CA ALA A 88 -10.76 6.51 -5.20
C ALA A 88 -11.90 6.31 -4.20
N GLN A 89 -12.43 5.09 -4.10
CA GLN A 89 -13.44 4.73 -3.08
C GLN A 89 -12.91 4.96 -1.66
N VAL A 90 -11.70 4.48 -1.37
CA VAL A 90 -11.06 4.67 -0.06
C VAL A 90 -10.79 6.14 0.22
N ALA A 91 -10.30 6.91 -0.75
CA ALA A 91 -10.07 8.33 -0.59
C ALA A 91 -11.35 9.09 -0.25
N TRP A 92 -12.46 8.77 -0.91
CA TRP A 92 -13.77 9.34 -0.61
C TRP A 92 -14.23 9.01 0.81
N VAL A 93 -14.14 7.75 1.21
CA VAL A 93 -14.51 7.28 2.57
C VAL A 93 -13.69 8.00 3.64
N LEU A 94 -12.38 8.18 3.41
CA LEU A 94 -11.50 8.91 4.33
C LEU A 94 -11.85 10.40 4.39
N ALA A 95 -12.13 11.04 3.25
CA ALA A 95 -12.53 12.44 3.18
C ALA A 95 -13.86 12.72 3.92
N ASP A 96 -14.77 11.72 3.97
CA ASP A 96 -15.99 11.76 4.78
C ASP A 96 -15.73 11.52 6.29
N GLY A 97 -14.46 11.49 6.70
CA GLY A 97 -14.03 11.33 8.09
C GLY A 97 -14.17 9.90 8.64
N LEU A 98 -14.37 8.90 7.80
CA LEU A 98 -14.46 7.50 8.21
C LEU A 98 -13.06 6.88 8.41
N ILE A 99 -13.00 5.78 9.14
CA ILE A 99 -11.78 5.00 9.35
C ILE A 99 -11.83 3.76 8.48
N VAL A 100 -10.77 3.51 7.74
CA VAL A 100 -10.63 2.35 6.87
C VAL A 100 -9.63 1.36 7.47
N ALA A 101 -10.01 0.09 7.55
CA ALA A 101 -9.12 -1.01 7.88
C ALA A 101 -8.57 -1.61 6.58
N LEU A 102 -7.30 -1.34 6.26
CA LEU A 102 -6.61 -1.89 5.11
C LEU A 102 -5.91 -3.18 5.49
N LEU A 103 -6.29 -4.30 4.89
CA LEU A 103 -5.60 -5.57 5.04
C LEU A 103 -4.48 -5.67 4.00
N GLY A 104 -3.25 -5.67 4.47
CA GLY A 104 -2.06 -5.96 3.67
C GLY A 104 -1.43 -7.31 4.03
N VAL A 105 -0.31 -7.65 3.39
CA VAL A 105 0.44 -8.89 3.67
C VAL A 105 0.87 -8.99 5.14
N GLY A 106 1.20 -7.87 5.78
CA GLY A 106 1.62 -7.80 7.18
C GLY A 106 0.47 -7.68 8.20
N GLY A 107 -0.79 -7.71 7.77
CA GLY A 107 -1.96 -7.56 8.62
C GLY A 107 -2.74 -6.27 8.38
N PHE A 108 -3.62 -5.93 9.32
CA PHE A 108 -4.47 -4.74 9.21
C PHE A 108 -3.74 -3.45 9.59
N GLN A 109 -3.93 -2.43 8.78
CA GLN A 109 -3.57 -1.04 9.06
C GLN A 109 -4.84 -0.20 9.11
N LEU A 110 -4.96 0.66 10.13
CA LEU A 110 -6.08 1.59 10.23
C LEU A 110 -5.66 2.94 9.63
N LEU A 111 -6.47 3.43 8.70
CA LEU A 111 -6.27 4.69 8.00
C LEU A 111 -7.35 5.68 8.43
N ALA A 112 -6.97 6.94 8.59
CA ALA A 112 -7.85 8.07 8.82
C ALA A 112 -7.28 9.30 8.12
N ASP A 113 -8.12 10.26 7.77
CA ASP A 113 -7.67 11.56 7.27
C ASP A 113 -6.93 12.30 8.40
N ALA A 114 -5.65 12.61 8.19
CA ALA A 114 -4.81 13.29 9.17
C ALA A 114 -5.21 14.75 9.37
N SER A 115 -5.89 15.37 8.42
CA SER A 115 -6.42 16.75 8.51
C SER A 115 -7.74 16.84 9.29
N SER A 116 -8.40 15.70 9.57
CA SER A 116 -9.63 15.63 10.33
C SER A 116 -9.37 15.31 11.80
N GLU A 117 -9.35 16.33 12.65
CA GLU A 117 -9.17 16.15 14.10
C GLU A 117 -10.19 15.16 14.69
N ALA A 118 -11.44 15.20 14.22
CA ALA A 118 -12.48 14.28 14.66
C ALA A 118 -12.18 12.82 14.31
N ALA A 119 -11.67 12.55 13.10
CA ALA A 119 -11.26 11.22 12.65
C ALA A 119 -10.04 10.73 13.44
N VAL A 120 -9.04 11.58 13.65
CA VAL A 120 -7.84 11.26 14.44
C VAL A 120 -8.19 10.97 15.89
N ARG A 121 -9.03 11.78 16.54
CA ARG A 121 -9.50 11.54 17.92
C ARG A 121 -10.27 10.22 18.02
N ARG A 122 -11.12 9.91 17.03
CA ARG A 122 -11.85 8.64 17.00
C ARG A 122 -10.89 7.46 16.84
N LEU A 123 -9.87 7.56 15.97
CA LEU A 123 -8.85 6.54 15.81
C LEU A 123 -8.05 6.32 17.11
N ARG A 124 -7.70 7.40 17.84
CA ARG A 124 -7.02 7.31 19.14
C ARG A 124 -7.84 6.51 20.15
N ARG A 125 -9.13 6.82 20.28
CA ARG A 125 -10.04 6.10 21.17
C ARG A 125 -10.15 4.62 20.82
N LEU A 126 -10.34 4.30 19.53
CA LEU A 126 -10.44 2.92 19.06
C LEU A 126 -9.17 2.10 19.30
N LYS A 127 -8.01 2.76 19.28
CA LYS A 127 -6.72 2.09 19.51
C LYS A 127 -6.23 2.20 20.96
N GLU A 128 -6.98 2.83 21.86
CA GLU A 128 -6.56 3.11 23.23
C GLU A 128 -5.14 3.70 23.27
N ARG A 129 -4.91 4.72 22.42
CA ARG A 129 -3.56 5.24 22.15
C ARG A 129 -3.51 6.76 22.32
N ASP A 130 -3.42 7.20 23.58
CA ASP A 130 -3.57 8.62 23.92
C ASP A 130 -2.38 9.47 23.47
N ALA A 131 -1.14 9.04 23.71
CA ALA A 131 0.05 9.88 23.54
C ALA A 131 0.97 9.47 22.37
N LYS A 132 1.02 8.16 22.00
CA LYS A 132 1.95 7.71 20.96
C LYS A 132 1.54 8.24 19.59
N PRO A 133 2.45 8.90 18.81
CA PRO A 133 2.11 9.47 17.51
C PRO A 133 1.68 8.39 16.51
N PHE A 134 0.86 8.79 15.54
CA PHE A 134 0.59 8.00 14.33
C PHE A 134 1.58 8.39 13.23
N ALA A 135 1.91 7.43 12.37
CA ALA A 135 2.63 7.73 11.15
C ALA A 135 1.70 8.44 10.15
N VAL A 136 2.19 9.49 9.52
CA VAL A 136 1.47 10.20 8.45
C VAL A 136 2.03 9.77 7.11
N MET A 137 1.16 9.38 6.18
CA MET A 137 1.52 9.07 4.81
C MET A 137 1.30 10.31 3.93
N VAL A 138 2.28 10.62 3.11
CA VAL A 138 2.22 11.73 2.16
C VAL A 138 2.61 11.26 0.76
N PRO A 139 2.17 11.95 -0.31
CA PRO A 139 2.41 11.49 -1.69
C PRO A 139 3.89 11.58 -2.11
N ASP A 140 4.63 12.55 -1.57
CA ASP A 140 6.02 12.82 -1.95
C ASP A 140 6.77 13.59 -0.86
N VAL A 141 8.08 13.78 -1.08
CA VAL A 141 8.97 14.51 -0.16
C VAL A 141 8.56 15.98 -0.04
N ALA A 142 8.09 16.61 -1.12
CA ALA A 142 7.65 18.01 -1.08
C ALA A 142 6.42 18.17 -0.18
N ALA A 143 5.50 17.21 -0.18
CA ALA A 143 4.40 17.17 0.77
C ALA A 143 4.87 16.99 2.23
N ALA A 144 5.87 16.14 2.45
CA ALA A 144 6.47 15.98 3.78
C ALA A 144 7.14 17.27 4.28
N GLU A 145 7.82 18.02 3.41
CA GLU A 145 8.47 19.29 3.74
C GLU A 145 7.46 20.40 4.14
N ARG A 146 6.22 20.30 3.67
CA ARG A 146 5.14 21.20 4.14
C ARG A 146 4.73 20.93 5.59
N LEU A 147 4.86 19.69 6.04
CA LEU A 147 4.43 19.25 7.38
C LEU A 147 5.56 19.30 8.41
N CYS A 148 6.79 19.02 8.00
CA CYS A 148 7.93 18.90 8.90
C CYS A 148 9.21 19.51 8.30
N ARG A 149 10.20 19.70 9.16
CA ARG A 149 11.55 20.11 8.75
C ARG A 149 12.37 18.87 8.49
N LEU A 150 12.84 18.72 7.26
CA LEU A 150 13.65 17.58 6.83
C LEU A 150 15.07 17.99 6.52
N SER A 151 16.04 17.24 7.03
CA SER A 151 17.43 17.26 6.55
C SER A 151 17.54 16.54 5.20
N GLU A 152 18.63 16.74 4.49
CA GLU A 152 18.88 16.04 3.22
C GLU A 152 19.00 14.52 3.40
N GLU A 153 19.44 14.07 4.57
CA GLU A 153 19.49 12.65 4.88
C GLU A 153 18.10 12.05 5.10
N GLU A 154 17.23 12.74 5.85
CA GLU A 154 15.84 12.33 6.05
C GLU A 154 15.05 12.27 4.72
N LYS A 155 15.28 13.24 3.82
CA LYS A 155 14.70 13.23 2.47
C LYS A 155 15.16 12.01 1.66
N ARG A 156 16.46 11.70 1.72
CA ARG A 156 17.01 10.50 1.04
C ARG A 156 16.43 9.21 1.60
N LEU A 157 16.25 9.11 2.92
CA LEU A 157 15.62 7.96 3.58
C LEU A 157 14.16 7.80 3.14
N LEU A 158 13.37 8.88 3.18
CA LEU A 158 11.97 8.86 2.74
C LEU A 158 11.81 8.42 1.29
N ALA A 159 12.72 8.84 0.40
CA ALA A 159 12.72 8.47 -1.02
C ALA A 159 13.38 7.12 -1.31
N SER A 160 13.94 6.45 -0.32
CA SER A 160 14.68 5.20 -0.52
C SER A 160 13.74 4.02 -0.81
N PRO A 161 14.23 2.97 -1.50
CA PRO A 161 13.44 1.75 -1.73
C PRO A 161 13.01 1.02 -0.46
N ALA A 162 13.69 1.27 0.68
CA ALA A 162 13.34 0.71 1.98
C ALA A 162 12.08 1.33 2.57
N ALA A 163 11.70 2.55 2.13
CA ALA A 163 10.52 3.30 2.56
C ALA A 163 10.30 3.28 4.09
N PRO A 164 11.29 3.66 4.90
CA PRO A 164 11.18 3.61 6.35
C PRO A 164 10.24 4.69 6.88
N ILE A 165 9.72 4.47 8.09
CA ILE A 165 9.10 5.56 8.86
C ILE A 165 10.24 6.44 9.39
N VAL A 166 10.24 7.72 9.01
CA VAL A 166 11.23 8.70 9.44
C VAL A 166 10.63 9.59 10.52
N LEU A 167 11.31 9.71 11.67
CA LEU A 167 10.94 10.66 12.72
C LEU A 167 11.52 12.03 12.35
N ALA A 168 10.66 12.99 12.07
CA ALA A 168 11.03 14.34 11.69
C ALA A 168 10.40 15.37 12.62
N ARG A 169 11.01 16.54 12.70
CA ARG A 169 10.49 17.63 13.52
C ARG A 169 9.34 18.34 12.81
N GLY A 170 8.14 18.25 13.37
CA GLY A 170 6.96 18.97 12.85
C GLY A 170 7.18 20.47 12.75
N ARG A 171 6.55 21.11 11.79
CA ARG A 171 6.49 22.58 11.68
C ARG A 171 5.47 23.11 12.67
N LYS A 172 5.76 24.26 13.31
CA LYS A 172 4.88 24.86 14.32
C LYS A 172 3.67 25.60 13.72
N ASP A 173 3.73 25.85 12.44
CA ASP A 173 2.76 26.61 11.64
C ASP A 173 1.78 25.70 10.89
N VAL A 174 1.81 24.40 11.18
CA VAL A 174 0.93 23.40 10.56
C VAL A 174 0.19 22.64 11.66
N ASP A 175 -1.12 22.70 11.63
CA ASP A 175 -2.01 21.85 12.42
C ASP A 175 -2.29 20.55 11.66
N LEU A 176 -1.94 19.44 12.29
CA LEU A 176 -2.25 18.06 11.88
C LEU A 176 -2.94 17.34 13.02
#